data_04dea1695125252b9b5f5cc456a73064
#
_entry.id   04dea1695125252b9b5f5cc456a73064
#
_cell.length_a   1.000
_cell.length_b   1.000
_cell.length_c   1.000
_cell.angle_alpha   90.00
_cell.angle_beta   90.00
_cell.angle_gamma   90.00
#
_symmetry.space_group_name_H-M   'P 1'
#
loop_
_entity.id
_entity.type
_entity.pdbx_description
1 polymer ?
#
loop_
_entity_poly.entity_id
_entity_poly.type
_entity_poly.pdbx_seq_one_letter_code
_entity_poly.pdbx_strand_id
1 'polypeptide(L)'
;MIRLRNLTVKNFMSVGNATQAINFDRRDLTLVLGENIDLGGDDTGARNGTGKTTIINALSYSLFGQALTNIKRDNLINKTNGKNMLVGLEFEKNGENYKIERGRKPNILKLYVNDQAVESKDEDESQGDSRETQKSIEEMLEMSHTMFKHLVALNTYTEPFLSMRAADQREVIEQLLGITLLSTKAEALKQAIKETKDSIQSEEIKIAAIKSANENVQKSINSLQLKSGAWETKHQQELENLGKAIVNLESVDIEAELQFHKDLKIWDENDSKIRSLNKQKATLESALAQAQKTLDKYTKESDKLKNKKCPACDQALHDHKHEEMATAAAKNLLDAEKYLSTLTNDLQVIVDELGTIGELPKRPLTFYDTEAEALGHKNNLTNLEKALVEKAEEKNPYAEQIDELTSTAIQEIDWLIINTLTKYKDHQEFLLKLLTNKDSFIRKKIIDQNLTYLNKRLTYYIDKLGLPHTVTFQNDLTVEITQLGQDLDFDNLSRGERNRLILSMSFAFRDVWEGLYQSINLLFIDELVVLEYFLIRSEEHTSELQSQFRISYAVFCLKKK
;
A
#
# COMPACT_ATOMS: atom_id res chain seq x y z
N MET A 1 -18.33 2.80 -9.96
CA MET A 1 -17.93 3.16 -11.33
C MET A 1 -17.76 4.67 -11.41
N ILE A 2 -16.65 5.11 -11.98
CA ILE A 2 -16.43 6.54 -12.31
C ILE A 2 -16.98 6.77 -13.73
N ARG A 3 -17.98 7.63 -13.86
CA ARG A 3 -18.62 7.91 -15.13
C ARG A 3 -18.29 9.34 -15.57
N LEU A 4 -17.28 9.46 -16.43
CA LEU A 4 -16.95 10.74 -17.06
C LEU A 4 -18.10 11.17 -17.96
N ARG A 5 -18.53 12.43 -17.83
CA ARG A 5 -19.69 12.99 -18.56
C ARG A 5 -19.25 14.03 -19.58
N ASN A 6 -18.83 15.19 -19.11
CA ASN A 6 -18.52 16.33 -19.97
C ASN A 6 -17.12 16.86 -19.71
N LEU A 7 -16.39 17.13 -20.77
CA LEU A 7 -15.11 17.84 -20.74
C LEU A 7 -15.27 19.17 -21.48
N THR A 8 -15.00 20.27 -20.82
CA THR A 8 -14.97 21.60 -21.44
C THR A 8 -13.53 22.09 -21.53
N VAL A 9 -13.16 22.66 -22.68
CA VAL A 9 -11.81 23.07 -22.97
C VAL A 9 -11.78 24.47 -23.58
N LYS A 10 -10.95 25.35 -23.01
CA LYS A 10 -10.76 26.72 -23.50
C LYS A 10 -9.30 27.11 -23.41
N ASN A 11 -8.75 27.70 -24.43
CA ASN A 11 -7.37 28.18 -24.52
C ASN A 11 -6.31 27.11 -24.17
N PHE A 12 -6.54 25.88 -24.54
CA PHE A 12 -5.69 24.76 -24.22
C PHE A 12 -5.11 24.15 -25.53
N MET A 13 -3.81 24.11 -25.65
CA MET A 13 -3.08 23.61 -26.84
C MET A 13 -3.64 24.20 -28.15
N SER A 14 -4.26 23.36 -29.00
CA SER A 14 -4.87 23.77 -30.27
C SER A 14 -6.24 24.43 -30.11
N VAL A 15 -6.90 24.29 -28.96
CA VAL A 15 -8.21 24.89 -28.70
C VAL A 15 -8.04 26.38 -28.35
N GLY A 16 -8.76 27.23 -29.08
CA GLY A 16 -8.72 28.68 -28.90
C GLY A 16 -9.67 29.19 -27.81
N ASN A 17 -10.07 30.47 -27.93
CA ASN A 17 -10.86 31.15 -26.91
C ASN A 17 -12.34 30.72 -26.85
N ALA A 18 -12.88 30.13 -27.93
CA ALA A 18 -14.19 29.51 -27.89
C ALA A 18 -14.14 28.21 -27.08
N THR A 19 -14.98 28.13 -26.04
CA THR A 19 -15.07 26.91 -25.23
C THR A 19 -15.62 25.77 -26.07
N GLN A 20 -14.90 24.67 -26.12
CA GLN A 20 -15.35 23.41 -26.74
C GLN A 20 -15.82 22.48 -25.64
N ALA A 21 -16.93 21.77 -25.89
CA ALA A 21 -17.47 20.77 -24.98
C ALA A 21 -17.49 19.40 -25.65
N ILE A 22 -17.09 18.39 -24.89
CA ILE A 22 -17.01 17.01 -25.36
C ILE A 22 -17.80 16.15 -24.36
N ASN A 23 -18.78 15.39 -24.84
CA ASN A 23 -19.54 14.47 -24.02
C ASN A 23 -18.95 13.06 -24.14
N PHE A 24 -18.55 12.48 -23.00
CA PHE A 24 -18.03 11.11 -22.88
C PHE A 24 -19.12 10.10 -22.49
N ASP A 25 -20.32 10.55 -22.16
CA ASP A 25 -21.42 9.69 -21.75
C ASP A 25 -22.11 9.07 -22.98
N ARG A 26 -21.34 8.27 -23.70
CA ARG A 26 -21.79 7.52 -24.88
C ARG A 26 -21.61 6.04 -24.63
N ARG A 27 -22.51 5.23 -25.19
CA ARG A 27 -22.49 3.77 -25.02
C ARG A 27 -21.74 3.04 -26.11
N ASP A 28 -21.45 3.71 -27.21
CA ASP A 28 -20.93 3.11 -28.42
C ASP A 28 -19.47 3.48 -28.68
N LEU A 29 -18.80 2.65 -29.50
CA LEU A 29 -17.49 2.96 -30.05
C LEU A 29 -17.59 4.24 -30.89
N THR A 30 -16.79 5.24 -30.57
CA THR A 30 -16.76 6.52 -31.29
C THR A 30 -15.42 6.70 -31.98
N LEU A 31 -15.41 6.79 -33.30
CA LEU A 31 -14.22 7.11 -34.08
C LEU A 31 -14.01 8.63 -34.15
N VAL A 32 -12.83 9.11 -33.72
CA VAL A 32 -12.44 10.54 -33.81
C VAL A 32 -11.70 10.78 -35.11
N LEU A 33 -12.33 11.45 -36.06
CA LEU A 33 -11.71 11.89 -37.29
C LEU A 33 -11.38 13.39 -37.18
N GLY A 34 -10.17 13.76 -37.59
CA GLY A 34 -9.78 15.15 -37.73
C GLY A 34 -9.81 15.54 -39.22
N GLU A 35 -10.36 16.72 -39.51
CA GLU A 35 -10.30 17.33 -40.80
C GLU A 35 -9.54 18.67 -40.70
N ASN A 36 -8.45 18.82 -41.43
CA ASN A 36 -7.69 20.07 -41.48
C ASN A 36 -8.15 20.91 -42.67
N ILE A 37 -9.04 21.84 -42.39
CA ILE A 37 -9.64 22.70 -43.42
C ILE A 37 -8.60 23.66 -44.05
N ASP A 38 -7.54 24.01 -43.31
CA ASP A 38 -6.48 24.91 -43.75
C ASP A 38 -5.60 24.28 -44.86
N LEU A 39 -5.59 22.94 -44.96
CA LEU A 39 -4.80 22.18 -45.93
C LEU A 39 -5.64 21.54 -47.07
N GLY A 40 -6.86 21.98 -47.27
CA GLY A 40 -7.69 21.53 -48.40
C GLY A 40 -8.43 20.19 -48.24
N GLY A 41 -8.38 19.53 -47.09
CA GLY A 41 -9.34 18.52 -46.66
C GLY A 41 -9.23 17.09 -47.19
N ASP A 42 -8.60 16.81 -48.31
CA ASP A 42 -8.80 15.53 -49.05
C ASP A 42 -7.61 14.55 -48.99
N ASP A 43 -6.44 14.95 -48.51
CA ASP A 43 -5.28 14.05 -48.46
C ASP A 43 -5.03 13.42 -47.10
N THR A 44 -4.43 12.24 -47.09
CA THR A 44 -4.11 11.48 -45.85
C THR A 44 -3.25 12.27 -44.85
N GLY A 45 -2.49 13.29 -45.28
CA GLY A 45 -1.76 14.24 -44.45
C GLY A 45 -2.64 15.30 -43.79
N ALA A 46 -3.81 15.59 -44.31
CA ALA A 46 -4.73 16.63 -43.84
C ALA A 46 -5.43 16.29 -42.50
N ARG A 47 -5.24 15.07 -41.96
CA ARG A 47 -5.84 14.63 -40.69
C ARG A 47 -4.95 14.87 -39.49
N ASN A 48 -3.68 15.24 -39.68
CA ASN A 48 -2.74 15.51 -38.60
C ASN A 48 -2.85 16.96 -38.10
N GLY A 49 -2.54 17.16 -36.83
CA GLY A 49 -2.56 18.51 -36.22
C GLY A 49 -3.95 19.08 -35.93
N THR A 50 -5.02 18.31 -36.10
CA THR A 50 -6.42 18.74 -35.93
C THR A 50 -6.88 18.79 -34.47
N GLY A 51 -6.03 18.44 -33.50
CA GLY A 51 -6.34 18.54 -32.08
C GLY A 51 -6.97 17.28 -31.45
N LYS A 52 -6.93 16.13 -32.12
CA LYS A 52 -7.44 14.85 -31.55
C LYS A 52 -6.79 14.54 -30.20
N THR A 53 -5.47 14.55 -30.16
CA THR A 53 -4.67 14.30 -28.95
C THR A 53 -4.86 15.39 -27.87
N THR A 54 -5.33 16.59 -28.25
CA THR A 54 -5.65 17.68 -27.32
C THR A 54 -6.77 17.29 -26.35
N ILE A 55 -7.73 16.49 -26.80
CA ILE A 55 -8.87 16.04 -25.97
C ILE A 55 -8.37 15.26 -24.75
N ILE A 56 -7.56 14.23 -25.01
CA ILE A 56 -7.07 13.37 -23.93
C ILE A 56 -6.02 14.06 -23.06
N ASN A 57 -5.23 14.97 -23.62
CA ASN A 57 -4.34 15.82 -22.84
C ASN A 57 -5.13 16.79 -21.93
N ALA A 58 -6.26 17.32 -22.39
CA ALA A 58 -7.13 18.17 -21.56
C ALA A 58 -7.76 17.34 -20.43
N LEU A 59 -8.21 16.13 -20.72
CA LEU A 59 -8.72 15.22 -19.68
C LEU A 59 -7.63 14.88 -18.65
N SER A 60 -6.44 14.50 -19.11
CA SER A 60 -5.29 14.25 -18.23
C SER A 60 -4.94 15.47 -17.38
N TYR A 61 -4.94 16.66 -18.01
CA TYR A 61 -4.66 17.91 -17.30
C TYR A 61 -5.73 18.23 -16.26
N SER A 62 -7.00 18.03 -16.55
CA SER A 62 -8.09 18.27 -15.58
C SER A 62 -7.93 17.43 -14.34
N LEU A 63 -7.60 16.14 -14.49
CA LEU A 63 -7.48 15.17 -13.39
C LEU A 63 -6.16 15.33 -12.62
N PHE A 64 -5.02 15.43 -13.32
CA PHE A 64 -3.69 15.33 -12.72
C PHE A 64 -2.84 16.62 -12.81
N GLY A 65 -3.33 17.65 -13.49
CA GLY A 65 -2.57 18.88 -13.72
C GLY A 65 -1.35 18.70 -14.64
N GLN A 66 -1.32 17.61 -15.41
CA GLN A 66 -0.24 17.23 -16.33
C GLN A 66 -0.83 16.73 -17.65
N ALA A 67 -0.15 16.99 -18.76
CA ALA A 67 -0.44 16.35 -20.03
C ALA A 67 0.11 14.91 -20.03
N LEU A 68 -0.29 14.11 -21.01
CA LEU A 68 0.23 12.74 -21.17
C LEU A 68 1.72 12.71 -21.53
N THR A 69 2.19 13.75 -22.21
CA THR A 69 3.59 13.93 -22.57
C THR A 69 4.26 14.97 -21.66
N ASN A 70 5.60 15.00 -21.66
CA ASN A 70 6.41 15.91 -20.85
C ASN A 70 6.36 17.37 -21.34
N ILE A 71 5.14 17.90 -21.55
CA ILE A 71 4.92 19.30 -21.92
C ILE A 71 4.85 20.14 -20.64
N LYS A 72 5.70 21.17 -20.54
CA LYS A 72 5.62 22.13 -19.43
C LYS A 72 4.22 22.75 -19.36
N ARG A 73 3.67 22.92 -18.17
CA ARG A 73 2.29 23.43 -17.94
C ARG A 73 2.02 24.75 -18.67
N ASP A 74 2.98 25.65 -18.75
CA ASP A 74 2.82 26.93 -19.44
C ASP A 74 2.73 26.78 -20.97
N ASN A 75 3.31 25.71 -21.52
CA ASN A 75 3.23 25.41 -22.96
C ASN A 75 1.89 24.71 -23.33
N LEU A 76 1.06 24.36 -22.36
CA LEU A 76 -0.30 23.88 -22.60
C LEU A 76 -1.27 25.00 -22.93
N ILE A 77 -0.93 26.26 -22.58
CA ILE A 77 -1.73 27.42 -22.92
C ILE A 77 -1.71 27.62 -24.43
N ASN A 78 -2.86 27.88 -25.03
CA ASN A 78 -2.96 28.21 -26.44
C ASN A 78 -2.01 29.39 -26.76
N LYS A 79 -1.11 29.18 -27.73
CA LYS A 79 -0.04 30.15 -28.03
C LYS A 79 -0.55 31.49 -28.56
N THR A 80 -1.67 31.46 -29.28
CA THR A 80 -2.28 32.67 -29.85
C THR A 80 -2.89 33.55 -28.74
N ASN A 81 -3.57 32.96 -27.77
CA ASN A 81 -4.27 33.70 -26.72
C ASN A 81 -3.39 33.97 -25.49
N GLY A 82 -2.45 33.10 -25.18
CA GLY A 82 -1.43 33.26 -24.12
C GLY A 82 -1.94 33.31 -22.68
N LYS A 83 -3.26 33.27 -22.45
CA LYS A 83 -3.91 33.40 -21.14
C LYS A 83 -5.28 32.74 -21.08
N ASN A 84 -5.89 32.78 -19.90
CA ASN A 84 -7.26 32.30 -19.64
C ASN A 84 -7.49 30.84 -20.07
N MET A 85 -6.48 29.99 -19.88
CA MET A 85 -6.64 28.57 -20.09
C MET A 85 -7.55 27.99 -18.99
N LEU A 86 -8.59 27.29 -19.40
CA LEU A 86 -9.52 26.62 -18.48
C LEU A 86 -9.95 25.28 -19.05
N VAL A 87 -9.87 24.25 -18.23
CA VAL A 87 -10.40 22.93 -18.51
C VAL A 87 -11.36 22.54 -17.39
N GLY A 88 -12.57 22.18 -17.74
CA GLY A 88 -13.60 21.69 -16.81
C GLY A 88 -13.93 20.23 -17.11
N LEU A 89 -14.06 19.41 -16.08
CA LEU A 89 -14.47 18.02 -16.19
C LEU A 89 -15.63 17.75 -15.22
N GLU A 90 -16.70 17.19 -15.75
CA GLU A 90 -17.84 16.71 -14.98
C GLU A 90 -17.89 15.19 -15.03
N PHE A 91 -18.07 14.56 -13.88
CA PHE A 91 -18.18 13.11 -13.76
C PHE A 91 -19.03 12.71 -12.55
N GLU A 92 -19.47 11.47 -12.55
CA GLU A 92 -20.25 10.87 -11.47
C GLU A 92 -19.43 9.73 -10.83
N LYS A 93 -19.43 9.66 -9.51
CA LYS A 93 -18.89 8.55 -8.73
C LYS A 93 -19.85 8.21 -7.59
N ASN A 94 -20.28 6.95 -7.49
CA ASN A 94 -21.17 6.46 -6.42
C ASN A 94 -22.49 7.24 -6.26
N GLY A 95 -23.03 7.80 -7.35
CA GLY A 95 -24.27 8.57 -7.34
C GLY A 95 -24.09 10.06 -7.03
N GLU A 96 -22.88 10.51 -6.73
CA GLU A 96 -22.54 11.91 -6.54
C GLU A 96 -21.94 12.52 -7.80
N ASN A 97 -22.30 13.78 -8.08
CA ASN A 97 -21.77 14.53 -9.20
C ASN A 97 -20.54 15.35 -8.76
N TYR A 98 -19.48 15.21 -9.51
CA TYR A 98 -18.22 15.91 -9.29
C TYR A 98 -17.93 16.82 -10.48
N LYS A 99 -17.34 17.98 -10.19
CA LYS A 99 -16.83 18.89 -11.20
C LYS A 99 -15.45 19.38 -10.80
N ILE A 100 -14.49 19.26 -11.70
CA ILE A 100 -13.15 19.82 -11.54
C ILE A 100 -13.01 20.98 -12.51
N GLU A 101 -12.57 22.13 -12.07
CA GLU A 101 -12.15 23.26 -12.88
C GLU A 101 -10.68 23.54 -12.67
N ARG A 102 -9.89 23.44 -13.73
CA ARG A 102 -8.46 23.68 -13.70
C ARG A 102 -8.02 24.66 -14.76
N GLY A 103 -7.36 25.73 -14.34
CA GLY A 103 -6.94 26.80 -15.21
C GLY A 103 -5.49 27.20 -15.03
N ARG A 104 -5.00 27.96 -16.03
CA ARG A 104 -3.66 28.57 -16.00
C ARG A 104 -3.73 29.97 -16.58
N LYS A 105 -3.04 30.92 -15.89
CA LYS A 105 -3.06 32.36 -16.19
C LYS A 105 -4.49 32.91 -16.30
N PRO A 106 -5.24 32.93 -15.14
CA PRO A 106 -4.82 32.66 -13.77
C PRO A 106 -4.75 31.18 -13.41
N ASN A 107 -4.02 30.85 -12.32
CA ASN A 107 -4.03 29.51 -11.75
C ASN A 107 -5.36 29.26 -11.05
N ILE A 108 -6.05 28.20 -11.46
CA ILE A 108 -7.34 27.80 -10.89
C ILE A 108 -7.27 26.30 -10.65
N LEU A 109 -7.67 25.86 -9.48
CA LEU A 109 -8.00 24.47 -9.20
C LEU A 109 -9.15 24.45 -8.21
N LYS A 110 -10.33 24.03 -8.69
CA LYS A 110 -11.53 23.91 -7.88
C LYS A 110 -12.15 22.54 -8.06
N LEU A 111 -12.57 21.95 -6.95
CA LEU A 111 -13.33 20.72 -6.90
C LEU A 111 -14.72 21.03 -6.35
N TYR A 112 -15.76 20.55 -7.03
CA TYR A 112 -17.14 20.66 -6.61
C TYR A 112 -17.71 19.25 -6.42
N VAL A 113 -18.54 19.09 -5.40
CA VAL A 113 -19.33 17.89 -5.12
C VAL A 113 -20.80 18.32 -5.04
N ASN A 114 -21.63 17.78 -5.91
CA ASN A 114 -23.06 18.14 -6.02
C ASN A 114 -23.27 19.67 -6.10
N ASP A 115 -22.49 20.33 -6.96
CA ASP A 115 -22.46 21.79 -7.21
C ASP A 115 -21.98 22.65 -6.02
N GLN A 116 -21.55 22.06 -4.92
CA GLN A 116 -20.94 22.76 -3.80
C GLN A 116 -19.40 22.70 -3.93
N ALA A 117 -18.74 23.85 -3.82
CA ALA A 117 -17.29 23.91 -3.80
C ALA A 117 -16.76 23.22 -2.54
N VAL A 118 -15.80 22.33 -2.71
CA VAL A 118 -15.07 21.75 -1.57
C VAL A 118 -14.06 22.82 -1.12
N GLU A 119 -14.37 23.50 -0.01
CA GLU A 119 -13.45 24.45 0.61
C GLU A 119 -12.33 23.67 1.31
N SER A 120 -11.08 24.07 1.06
CA SER A 120 -9.96 23.66 1.91
C SER A 120 -10.08 24.34 3.27
N LYS A 121 -9.69 23.64 4.33
CA LYS A 121 -9.85 24.09 5.73
C LYS A 121 -9.01 25.32 6.13
N ASP A 122 -8.12 25.80 5.28
CA ASP A 122 -7.24 26.91 5.55
C ASP A 122 -7.62 28.14 4.73
N GLU A 123 -7.95 29.24 5.42
CA GLU A 123 -8.38 30.54 4.88
C GLU A 123 -7.26 31.29 4.08
N ASP A 124 -6.07 30.76 3.97
CA ASP A 124 -4.97 31.36 3.22
C ASP A 124 -4.97 30.89 1.75
N GLU A 125 -5.28 31.80 0.83
CA GLU A 125 -5.22 31.64 -0.65
C GLU A 125 -3.83 31.27 -1.22
N SER A 126 -2.97 30.65 -0.45
CA SER A 126 -1.61 30.29 -0.80
C SER A 126 -1.52 28.95 -1.56
N GLN A 127 -0.35 28.66 -2.14
CA GLN A 127 -0.05 27.45 -2.94
C GLN A 127 -0.33 26.11 -2.21
N GLY A 128 -0.66 26.12 -0.91
CA GLY A 128 -1.02 24.93 -0.11
C GLY A 128 -2.35 24.32 -0.54
N ASP A 129 -3.37 25.14 -0.75
CA ASP A 129 -4.73 24.75 -1.11
C ASP A 129 -4.78 23.88 -2.40
N SER A 130 -4.04 24.26 -3.42
CA SER A 130 -4.03 23.51 -4.68
C SER A 130 -3.34 22.13 -4.59
N ARG A 131 -2.49 21.90 -3.58
CA ARG A 131 -1.86 20.59 -3.34
C ARG A 131 -2.83 19.64 -2.62
N GLU A 132 -3.55 20.14 -1.64
CA GLU A 132 -4.56 19.36 -0.91
C GLU A 132 -5.73 18.99 -1.80
N THR A 133 -6.23 19.94 -2.60
CA THR A 133 -7.27 19.66 -3.60
C THR A 133 -6.79 18.62 -4.63
N GLN A 134 -5.53 18.70 -5.09
CA GLN A 134 -4.98 17.70 -6.00
C GLN A 134 -4.90 16.31 -5.34
N LYS A 135 -4.46 16.25 -4.09
CA LYS A 135 -4.41 15.02 -3.33
C LYS A 135 -5.79 14.41 -3.15
N SER A 136 -6.80 15.22 -2.82
CA SER A 136 -8.19 14.79 -2.72
C SER A 136 -8.72 14.22 -4.04
N ILE A 137 -8.36 14.83 -5.18
CA ILE A 137 -8.71 14.33 -6.51
C ILE A 137 -8.06 12.96 -6.76
N GLU A 138 -6.77 12.80 -6.47
CA GLU A 138 -6.05 11.54 -6.67
C GLU A 138 -6.55 10.43 -5.74
N GLU A 139 -6.83 10.73 -4.49
CA GLU A 139 -7.44 9.80 -3.53
C GLU A 139 -8.86 9.39 -3.98
N MET A 140 -9.64 10.34 -4.49
CA MET A 140 -10.97 10.06 -5.02
C MET A 140 -10.91 9.18 -6.26
N LEU A 141 -9.96 9.41 -7.16
CA LEU A 141 -9.78 8.60 -8.38
C LEU A 141 -9.18 7.23 -8.07
N GLU A 142 -8.47 7.09 -6.95
CA GLU A 142 -7.69 5.90 -6.58
C GLU A 142 -6.64 5.52 -7.65
N MET A 143 -6.34 6.41 -8.58
CA MET A 143 -5.52 6.19 -9.77
C MET A 143 -4.45 7.27 -9.90
N SER A 144 -3.20 6.85 -10.12
CA SER A 144 -2.11 7.77 -10.44
C SER A 144 -2.15 8.22 -11.91
N HIS A 145 -1.46 9.32 -12.22
CA HIS A 145 -1.30 9.77 -13.61
C HIS A 145 -0.63 8.72 -14.51
N THR A 146 0.31 7.97 -13.96
CA THR A 146 0.97 6.87 -14.68
C THR A 146 -0.01 5.75 -14.98
N MET A 147 -0.84 5.34 -14.02
CA MET A 147 -1.89 4.36 -14.25
C MET A 147 -2.91 4.81 -15.29
N PHE A 148 -3.32 6.08 -15.26
CA PHE A 148 -4.22 6.65 -16.26
C PHE A 148 -3.69 6.49 -17.69
N LYS A 149 -2.38 6.67 -17.91
CA LYS A 149 -1.73 6.48 -19.21
C LYS A 149 -1.81 5.05 -19.72
N HIS A 150 -1.77 4.06 -18.82
CA HIS A 150 -1.77 2.65 -19.19
C HIS A 150 -3.15 2.01 -19.21
N LEU A 151 -4.14 2.61 -18.53
CA LEU A 151 -5.50 2.06 -18.40
C LEU A 151 -6.54 2.78 -19.24
N VAL A 152 -6.39 4.10 -19.44
CA VAL A 152 -7.43 4.96 -20.01
C VAL A 152 -6.97 5.64 -21.28
N ALA A 153 -5.72 6.11 -21.33
CA ALA A 153 -5.19 6.94 -22.41
C ALA A 153 -4.08 6.24 -23.19
N LEU A 154 -4.47 5.22 -23.95
CA LEU A 154 -3.52 4.39 -24.70
C LEU A 154 -3.06 5.12 -25.98
N ASN A 155 -1.76 5.23 -26.16
CA ASN A 155 -1.19 5.97 -27.30
C ASN A 155 0.26 5.52 -27.60
N THR A 156 0.82 6.01 -28.72
CA THR A 156 2.17 5.67 -29.15
C THR A 156 3.25 6.64 -28.69
N TYR A 157 2.88 7.79 -28.10
CA TYR A 157 3.81 8.87 -27.71
C TYR A 157 4.07 8.92 -26.20
N THR A 158 3.36 8.18 -25.39
CA THR A 158 3.75 7.96 -24.00
C THR A 158 4.70 6.75 -23.94
N GLU A 159 5.61 6.80 -22.98
CA GLU A 159 6.53 5.69 -22.76
C GLU A 159 5.76 4.40 -22.47
N PRO A 160 5.94 3.33 -23.28
CA PRO A 160 5.30 2.06 -23.02
C PRO A 160 5.76 1.47 -21.68
N PHE A 161 4.89 0.76 -21.01
CA PHE A 161 5.21 0.12 -19.73
C PHE A 161 6.52 -0.68 -19.77
N LEU A 162 6.73 -1.48 -20.82
CA LEU A 162 7.92 -2.33 -20.96
C LEU A 162 9.23 -1.56 -21.24
N SER A 163 9.11 -0.31 -21.68
CA SER A 163 10.28 0.58 -21.87
C SER A 163 10.61 1.41 -20.63
N MET A 164 9.72 1.42 -19.63
CA MET A 164 9.94 2.15 -18.39
C MET A 164 11.08 1.52 -17.58
N ARG A 165 11.69 2.32 -16.71
CA ARG A 165 12.68 1.81 -15.75
C ARG A 165 12.04 0.78 -14.82
N ALA A 166 12.79 -0.23 -14.42
CA ALA A 166 12.31 -1.32 -13.56
C ALA A 166 11.62 -0.82 -12.26
N ALA A 167 12.10 0.29 -11.68
CA ALA A 167 11.48 0.89 -10.50
C ALA A 167 10.08 1.45 -10.79
N ASP A 168 9.93 2.12 -11.94
CA ASP A 168 8.66 2.72 -12.36
C ASP A 168 7.65 1.63 -12.79
N GLN A 169 8.13 0.58 -13.48
CA GLN A 169 7.33 -0.62 -13.78
C GLN A 169 6.81 -1.27 -12.51
N ARG A 170 7.68 -1.42 -11.52
CA ARG A 170 7.32 -2.00 -10.23
C ARG A 170 6.23 -1.19 -9.52
N GLU A 171 6.35 0.13 -9.50
CA GLU A 171 5.35 1.02 -8.91
C GLU A 171 3.98 0.85 -9.57
N VAL A 172 3.95 0.81 -10.91
CA VAL A 172 2.72 0.57 -11.69
C VAL A 172 2.10 -0.78 -11.33
N ILE A 173 2.89 -1.83 -11.29
CA ILE A 173 2.39 -3.17 -10.96
C ILE A 173 1.95 -3.27 -9.49
N GLU A 174 2.69 -2.68 -8.57
CA GLU A 174 2.29 -2.63 -7.16
C GLU A 174 0.94 -1.91 -6.98
N GLN A 175 0.71 -0.82 -7.70
CA GLN A 175 -0.57 -0.14 -7.70
C GLN A 175 -1.66 -1.01 -8.37
N LEU A 176 -1.37 -1.58 -9.53
CA LEU A 176 -2.28 -2.45 -10.28
C LEU A 176 -2.75 -3.66 -9.45
N LEU A 177 -1.84 -4.29 -8.71
CA LEU A 177 -2.15 -5.46 -7.88
C LEU A 177 -2.79 -5.09 -6.53
N GLY A 178 -3.05 -3.82 -6.26
CA GLY A 178 -3.66 -3.35 -5.01
C GLY A 178 -2.70 -3.36 -3.81
N ILE A 179 -1.39 -3.45 -4.04
CA ILE A 179 -0.39 -3.44 -2.96
C ILE A 179 -0.36 -2.08 -2.27
N THR A 180 -0.62 -1.00 -3.00
CA THR A 180 -0.74 0.36 -2.46
C THR A 180 -1.89 0.49 -1.45
N LEU A 181 -2.97 -0.31 -1.60
CA LEU A 181 -4.06 -0.39 -0.62
C LEU A 181 -3.56 -0.91 0.73
N LEU A 182 -2.56 -1.79 0.74
CA LEU A 182 -1.93 -2.24 1.99
C LEU A 182 -1.24 -1.09 2.71
N SER A 183 -0.61 -0.18 1.96
CA SER A 183 0.03 1.01 2.53
C SER A 183 -1.00 1.96 3.16
N THR A 184 -2.12 2.21 2.50
CA THR A 184 -3.23 3.00 3.04
C THR A 184 -3.79 2.38 4.31
N LYS A 185 -4.02 1.05 4.30
CA LYS A 185 -4.48 0.33 5.49
C LYS A 185 -3.42 0.30 6.60
N ALA A 186 -2.14 0.26 6.24
CA ALA A 186 -1.05 0.35 7.21
C ALA A 186 -0.99 1.73 7.88
N GLU A 187 -1.24 2.82 7.15
CA GLU A 187 -1.33 4.17 7.75
C GLU A 187 -2.53 4.29 8.70
N ALA A 188 -3.70 3.81 8.31
CA ALA A 188 -4.87 3.75 9.19
C ALA A 188 -4.59 2.91 10.46
N LEU A 189 -3.88 1.79 10.30
CA LEU A 189 -3.50 0.93 11.41
C LEU A 189 -2.45 1.58 12.32
N LYS A 190 -1.49 2.35 11.78
CA LYS A 190 -0.56 3.16 12.57
C LYS A 190 -1.30 4.17 13.45
N GLN A 191 -2.32 4.83 12.90
CA GLN A 191 -3.14 5.75 13.66
C GLN A 191 -3.90 5.02 14.78
N ALA A 192 -4.51 3.88 14.48
CA ALA A 192 -5.19 3.04 15.48
C ALA A 192 -4.23 2.53 16.58
N ILE A 193 -2.99 2.17 16.22
CA ILE A 193 -1.95 1.81 17.20
C ILE A 193 -1.61 2.99 18.11
N LYS A 194 -1.53 4.19 17.55
CA LYS A 194 -1.28 5.41 18.34
C LYS A 194 -2.41 5.62 19.35
N GLU A 195 -3.65 5.55 18.92
CA GLU A 195 -4.82 5.69 19.81
C GLU A 195 -4.86 4.60 20.89
N THR A 196 -4.51 3.36 20.53
CA THR A 196 -4.40 2.27 21.52
C THR A 196 -3.26 2.52 22.51
N LYS A 197 -2.11 3.05 22.07
CA LYS A 197 -1.00 3.44 22.95
C LYS A 197 -1.39 4.58 23.90
N ASP A 198 -2.10 5.58 23.37
CA ASP A 198 -2.61 6.69 24.19
C ASP A 198 -3.61 6.17 25.24
N SER A 199 -4.44 5.19 24.87
CA SER A 199 -5.36 4.52 25.81
C SER A 199 -4.61 3.73 26.87
N ILE A 200 -3.57 2.97 26.50
CA ILE A 200 -2.70 2.25 27.44
C ILE A 200 -2.06 3.22 28.41
N GLN A 201 -1.47 4.31 27.88
CA GLN A 201 -0.84 5.35 28.71
C GLN A 201 -1.84 5.98 29.69
N SER A 202 -3.08 6.24 29.23
CA SER A 202 -4.15 6.73 30.11
C SER A 202 -4.46 5.75 31.25
N GLU A 203 -4.55 4.46 30.94
CA GLU A 203 -4.79 3.43 31.96
C GLU A 203 -3.58 3.23 32.90
N GLU A 204 -2.35 3.31 32.37
CA GLU A 204 -1.13 3.30 33.18
C GLU A 204 -1.09 4.47 34.17
N ILE A 205 -1.50 5.66 33.73
CA ILE A 205 -1.60 6.84 34.61
C ILE A 205 -2.65 6.61 35.70
N LYS A 206 -3.81 6.05 35.34
CA LYS A 206 -4.86 5.71 36.33
C LYS A 206 -4.35 4.68 37.35
N ILE A 207 -3.69 3.62 36.84
CA ILE A 207 -3.10 2.59 37.70
C ILE A 207 -2.04 3.18 38.62
N ALA A 208 -1.17 4.05 38.06
CA ALA A 208 -0.14 4.74 38.86
C ALA A 208 -0.75 5.67 39.92
N ALA A 209 -1.84 6.38 39.55
CA ALA A 209 -2.57 7.24 40.50
C ALA A 209 -3.21 6.42 41.63
N ILE A 210 -3.88 5.29 41.29
CA ILE A 210 -4.46 4.35 42.26
C ILE A 210 -3.35 3.80 43.18
N LYS A 211 -2.23 3.38 42.59
CA LYS A 211 -1.09 2.85 43.35
C LYS A 211 -0.51 3.90 44.28
N SER A 212 -0.33 5.13 43.77
CA SER A 212 0.17 6.26 44.61
C SER A 212 -0.83 6.64 45.73
N ALA A 213 -2.13 6.63 45.39
CA ALA A 213 -3.19 6.86 46.39
C ALA A 213 -3.16 5.78 47.47
N ASN A 214 -3.07 4.51 47.05
CA ASN A 214 -2.96 3.38 47.96
C ASN A 214 -1.69 3.44 48.85
N GLU A 215 -0.54 3.83 48.22
CA GLU A 215 0.73 4.04 48.97
C GLU A 215 0.63 5.19 49.98
N ASN A 216 -0.06 6.27 49.64
CA ASN A 216 -0.25 7.40 50.56
C ASN A 216 -1.18 7.04 51.71
N VAL A 217 -2.24 6.31 51.43
CA VAL A 217 -3.12 5.74 52.44
C VAL A 217 -2.33 4.80 53.36
N GLN A 218 -1.51 3.91 52.78
CA GLN A 218 -0.66 2.98 53.54
C GLN A 218 0.38 3.72 54.43
N LYS A 219 0.98 4.83 53.95
CA LYS A 219 1.87 5.66 54.74
C LYS A 219 1.16 6.33 55.92
N SER A 220 -0.08 6.77 55.71
CA SER A 220 -0.90 7.35 56.78
C SER A 220 -1.26 6.30 57.82
N ILE A 221 -1.63 5.07 57.35
CA ILE A 221 -1.89 3.94 58.24
C ILE A 221 -0.63 3.60 59.07
N ASN A 222 0.52 3.48 58.42
CA ASN A 222 1.78 3.17 59.12
C ASN A 222 2.15 4.28 60.15
N SER A 223 1.86 5.54 59.86
CA SER A 223 2.08 6.64 60.78
C SER A 223 1.19 6.57 62.02
N LEU A 224 -0.08 6.17 61.82
CA LEU A 224 -1.02 5.93 62.91
C LEU A 224 -0.68 4.67 63.73
N GLN A 225 -0.20 3.61 63.04
CA GLN A 225 0.27 2.37 63.70
C GLN A 225 1.50 2.62 64.56
N LEU A 226 2.43 3.48 64.15
CA LEU A 226 3.57 3.90 64.96
C LEU A 226 3.12 4.62 66.22
N LYS A 227 2.08 5.48 66.13
CA LYS A 227 1.46 6.12 67.29
C LYS A 227 0.70 5.13 68.18
N SER A 228 0.06 4.14 67.57
CA SER A 228 -0.62 3.03 68.26
C SER A 228 0.38 2.11 68.94
N GLY A 229 1.50 1.74 68.28
CA GLY A 229 2.52 0.84 68.86
C GLY A 229 3.24 1.37 70.09
N ALA A 230 3.31 2.73 70.28
CA ALA A 230 3.77 3.30 71.57
C ALA A 230 2.81 3.01 72.73
N TRP A 231 1.54 2.68 72.42
CA TRP A 231 0.52 2.29 73.39
C TRP A 231 0.47 0.78 73.61
N GLU A 232 0.94 -0.02 72.63
CA GLU A 232 0.75 -1.49 72.54
C GLU A 232 1.82 -2.36 73.19
N THR A 233 2.72 -1.77 74.01
CA THR A 233 3.76 -2.55 74.70
C THR A 233 3.21 -3.77 75.51
N LYS A 234 1.94 -3.86 75.71
CA LYS A 234 1.27 -4.98 76.44
C LYS A 234 0.74 -6.13 75.54
N HIS A 235 0.54 -5.91 74.25
CA HIS A 235 -0.01 -6.93 73.32
C HIS A 235 1.02 -7.54 72.38
N GLN A 236 2.28 -7.32 72.64
CA GLN A 236 3.41 -7.68 71.77
C GLN A 236 3.49 -9.16 71.37
N GLN A 237 2.99 -10.02 72.22
CA GLN A 237 3.11 -11.49 72.01
C GLN A 237 2.15 -12.05 70.92
N GLU A 238 0.95 -11.54 70.77
CA GLU A 238 0.02 -11.96 69.69
C GLU A 238 0.39 -11.37 68.36
N LEU A 239 0.88 -10.13 68.33
CA LEU A 239 1.45 -9.48 67.17
C LEU A 239 2.70 -10.19 66.66
N GLU A 240 3.54 -10.73 67.58
CA GLU A 240 4.74 -11.48 67.21
C GLU A 240 4.41 -12.81 66.48
N ASN A 241 3.30 -13.47 66.87
CA ASN A 241 2.87 -14.70 66.18
C ASN A 241 2.30 -14.43 64.76
N LEU A 242 1.63 -13.30 64.59
CA LEU A 242 1.14 -12.86 63.27
C LEU A 242 2.29 -12.33 62.38
N GLY A 243 3.27 -11.61 63.00
CA GLY A 243 4.50 -11.21 62.32
C GLY A 243 5.30 -12.43 61.80
N LYS A 244 5.35 -13.54 62.59
CA LYS A 244 5.98 -14.79 62.15
C LYS A 244 5.25 -15.43 60.94
N ALA A 245 3.93 -15.30 60.89
CA ALA A 245 3.15 -15.80 59.76
C ALA A 245 3.42 -14.98 58.50
N ILE A 246 3.58 -13.66 58.62
CA ILE A 246 3.93 -12.75 57.50
C ILE A 246 5.34 -13.06 56.97
N VAL A 247 6.33 -13.22 57.90
CA VAL A 247 7.71 -13.59 57.54
C VAL A 247 7.81 -14.94 56.83
N ASN A 248 6.92 -15.91 57.16
CA ASN A 248 6.85 -17.21 56.45
C ASN A 248 6.30 -17.05 55.03
N LEU A 249 5.43 -16.11 54.79
CA LEU A 249 4.94 -15.80 53.43
C LEU A 249 5.92 -14.94 52.66
N GLU A 250 6.67 -14.05 53.33
CA GLU A 250 7.78 -13.29 52.75
C GLU A 250 8.97 -14.16 52.30
N SER A 251 8.99 -15.46 52.68
CA SER A 251 10.01 -16.39 52.18
C SER A 251 9.96 -16.63 50.67
N VAL A 252 8.91 -16.21 50.01
CA VAL A 252 8.78 -16.25 48.56
C VAL A 252 9.08 -14.83 48.04
N ASP A 253 10.19 -14.64 47.35
CA ASP A 253 10.55 -13.40 46.69
C ASP A 253 9.60 -13.12 45.53
N ILE A 254 8.52 -12.42 45.83
CA ILE A 254 7.43 -12.17 44.89
C ILE A 254 7.80 -11.12 43.83
N GLU A 255 8.76 -10.25 44.17
CA GLU A 255 9.27 -9.26 43.19
C GLU A 255 10.15 -9.93 42.14
N ALA A 256 10.98 -10.89 42.56
CA ALA A 256 11.73 -11.73 41.63
C ALA A 256 10.79 -12.57 40.75
N GLU A 257 9.74 -13.12 41.31
CA GLU A 257 8.75 -13.92 40.57
C GLU A 257 8.02 -13.07 39.50
N LEU A 258 7.62 -11.84 39.85
CA LEU A 258 7.01 -10.91 38.89
C LEU A 258 8.01 -10.53 37.77
N GLN A 259 9.31 -10.45 38.10
CA GLN A 259 10.33 -10.24 37.09
C GLN A 259 10.49 -11.45 36.20
N PHE A 260 10.49 -12.67 36.75
CA PHE A 260 10.52 -13.91 35.95
C PHE A 260 9.34 -14.00 34.97
N HIS A 261 8.14 -13.58 35.36
CA HIS A 261 6.99 -13.50 34.45
C HIS A 261 7.21 -12.49 33.30
N LYS A 262 7.83 -11.33 33.58
CA LYS A 262 8.20 -10.36 32.55
C LYS A 262 9.26 -10.92 31.61
N ASP A 263 10.27 -11.56 32.18
CA ASP A 263 11.33 -12.18 31.40
C ASP A 263 10.82 -13.34 30.55
N LEU A 264 9.84 -14.10 31.07
CA LEU A 264 9.16 -15.18 30.33
C LEU A 264 8.40 -14.61 29.13
N LYS A 265 7.71 -13.48 29.30
CA LYS A 265 7.00 -12.81 28.21
C LYS A 265 7.97 -12.35 27.12
N ILE A 266 9.07 -11.72 27.53
CA ILE A 266 10.15 -11.31 26.59
C ILE A 266 10.74 -12.54 25.88
N TRP A 267 10.89 -13.62 26.61
CA TRP A 267 11.38 -14.88 26.06
C TRP A 267 10.40 -15.46 25.01
N ASP A 268 9.11 -15.52 25.34
CA ASP A 268 8.06 -16.03 24.44
C ASP A 268 7.92 -15.12 23.19
N GLU A 269 8.07 -13.79 23.35
CA GLU A 269 8.09 -12.84 22.23
C GLU A 269 9.30 -13.07 21.32
N ASN A 270 10.48 -13.25 21.90
CA ASN A 270 11.70 -13.52 21.15
C ASN A 270 11.67 -14.92 20.48
N ASP A 271 11.17 -15.94 21.15
CA ASP A 271 10.97 -17.27 20.58
C ASP A 271 10.01 -17.24 19.38
N SER A 272 8.88 -16.52 19.55
CA SER A 272 7.94 -16.28 18.45
C SER A 272 8.59 -15.54 17.28
N LYS A 273 9.39 -14.51 17.58
CA LYS A 273 10.16 -13.78 16.56
C LYS A 273 11.14 -14.69 15.84
N ILE A 274 11.93 -15.46 16.57
CA ILE A 274 12.89 -16.42 16.00
C ILE A 274 12.18 -17.43 15.10
N ARG A 275 11.04 -17.98 15.53
CA ARG A 275 10.25 -18.90 14.71
C ARG A 275 9.74 -18.25 13.44
N SER A 276 9.25 -17.00 13.55
CA SER A 276 8.79 -16.23 12.40
C SER A 276 9.92 -15.95 11.42
N LEU A 277 11.05 -15.47 11.94
CA LEU A 277 12.23 -15.16 11.12
C LEU A 277 12.83 -16.42 10.47
N ASN A 278 12.87 -17.55 11.18
CA ASN A 278 13.33 -18.82 10.61
C ASN A 278 12.40 -19.30 9.47
N LYS A 279 11.08 -19.09 9.60
CA LYS A 279 10.14 -19.40 8.53
C LYS A 279 10.36 -18.48 7.31
N GLN A 280 10.60 -17.20 7.55
CA GLN A 280 10.92 -16.24 6.49
C GLN A 280 12.25 -16.59 5.82
N LYS A 281 13.27 -16.93 6.62
CA LYS A 281 14.58 -17.41 6.14
C LYS A 281 14.43 -18.59 5.20
N ALA A 282 13.70 -19.63 5.62
CA ALA A 282 13.48 -20.81 4.79
C ALA A 282 12.77 -20.48 3.47
N THR A 283 11.85 -19.51 3.50
CA THR A 283 11.14 -19.06 2.30
C THR A 283 12.09 -18.32 1.34
N LEU A 284 12.93 -17.43 1.89
CA LEU A 284 13.93 -16.70 1.11
C LEU A 284 15.02 -17.64 0.55
N GLU A 285 15.48 -18.60 1.32
CA GLU A 285 16.43 -19.63 0.86
C GLU A 285 15.87 -20.42 -0.33
N SER A 286 14.57 -20.76 -0.28
CA SER A 286 13.88 -21.42 -1.40
C SER A 286 13.80 -20.52 -2.63
N ALA A 287 13.43 -19.24 -2.43
CA ALA A 287 13.36 -18.23 -3.51
C ALA A 287 14.75 -17.98 -4.13
N LEU A 288 15.79 -17.93 -3.30
CA LEU A 288 17.17 -17.72 -3.71
C LEU A 288 17.67 -18.90 -4.56
N ALA A 289 17.35 -20.12 -4.16
CA ALA A 289 17.68 -21.32 -4.95
C ALA A 289 17.01 -21.31 -6.33
N GLN A 290 15.79 -20.76 -6.42
CA GLN A 290 15.07 -20.62 -7.69
C GLN A 290 15.63 -19.47 -8.55
N ALA A 291 15.94 -18.34 -7.92
CA ALA A 291 16.59 -17.20 -8.59
C ALA A 291 17.97 -17.59 -9.15
N GLN A 292 18.73 -18.39 -8.41
CA GLN A 292 20.02 -18.90 -8.88
C GLN A 292 19.88 -19.76 -10.15
N LYS A 293 18.90 -20.64 -10.20
CA LYS A 293 18.61 -21.43 -11.41
C LYS A 293 18.25 -20.56 -12.61
N THR A 294 17.51 -19.48 -12.34
CA THR A 294 17.12 -18.52 -13.38
C THR A 294 18.33 -17.74 -13.89
N LEU A 295 19.20 -17.32 -12.99
CA LEU A 295 20.46 -16.66 -13.32
C LEU A 295 21.35 -17.58 -14.16
N ASP A 296 21.52 -18.84 -13.73
CA ASP A 296 22.32 -19.83 -14.46
C ASP A 296 21.81 -20.06 -15.89
N LYS A 297 20.48 -20.01 -16.06
CA LYS A 297 19.83 -20.08 -17.38
C LYS A 297 20.21 -18.88 -18.24
N TYR A 298 19.98 -17.67 -17.73
CA TYR A 298 20.26 -16.44 -18.47
C TYR A 298 21.77 -16.24 -18.74
N THR A 299 22.61 -16.68 -17.83
CA THR A 299 24.08 -16.71 -18.03
C THR A 299 24.42 -17.58 -19.25
N LYS A 300 23.88 -18.80 -19.30
CA LYS A 300 24.09 -19.70 -20.44
C LYS A 300 23.57 -19.17 -21.76
N GLU A 301 22.41 -18.48 -21.72
CA GLU A 301 21.83 -17.82 -22.89
C GLU A 301 22.69 -16.64 -23.36
N SER A 302 23.15 -15.81 -22.41
CA SER A 302 24.04 -14.67 -22.69
C SER A 302 25.39 -15.13 -23.28
N ASP A 303 25.97 -16.19 -22.74
CA ASP A 303 27.27 -16.72 -23.21
C ASP A 303 27.15 -17.32 -24.63
N LYS A 304 26.04 -17.97 -24.94
CA LYS A 304 25.79 -18.44 -26.31
C LYS A 304 25.67 -17.27 -27.29
N LEU A 305 25.00 -16.20 -26.90
CA LEU A 305 24.85 -14.99 -27.71
C LEU A 305 26.16 -14.22 -27.87
N LYS A 306 27.02 -14.18 -26.85
CA LYS A 306 28.38 -13.63 -26.98
C LYS A 306 29.19 -14.35 -28.07
N ASN A 307 28.91 -15.62 -28.27
CA ASN A 307 29.54 -16.44 -29.32
C ASN A 307 28.80 -16.42 -30.65
N LYS A 308 27.89 -15.42 -30.85
CA LYS A 308 27.06 -15.27 -32.06
C LYS A 308 26.22 -16.50 -32.42
N LYS A 309 25.82 -17.27 -31.42
CA LYS A 309 24.98 -18.47 -31.58
C LYS A 309 23.58 -18.24 -31.01
N CYS A 310 22.57 -18.76 -31.67
CA CYS A 310 21.20 -18.76 -31.18
C CYS A 310 21.07 -19.65 -29.91
N PRO A 311 20.51 -19.15 -28.82
CA PRO A 311 20.32 -19.93 -27.58
C PRO A 311 19.51 -21.21 -27.75
N ALA A 312 18.53 -21.22 -28.68
CA ALA A 312 17.62 -22.35 -28.87
C ALA A 312 18.14 -23.41 -29.85
N CYS A 313 18.76 -23.02 -30.99
CA CYS A 313 19.11 -23.94 -32.05
C CYS A 313 20.62 -23.96 -32.41
N ASP A 314 21.47 -23.22 -31.70
CA ASP A 314 22.91 -23.08 -31.88
C ASP A 314 23.39 -22.60 -33.28
N GLN A 315 22.45 -22.14 -34.16
CA GLN A 315 22.81 -21.61 -35.47
C GLN A 315 23.41 -20.21 -35.34
N ALA A 316 24.29 -19.85 -36.28
CA ALA A 316 24.91 -18.53 -36.31
C ALA A 316 23.85 -17.42 -36.58
N LEU A 317 23.89 -16.35 -35.80
CA LEU A 317 23.01 -15.22 -35.94
C LEU A 317 23.67 -14.12 -36.80
N HIS A 318 22.86 -13.49 -37.69
CA HIS A 318 23.32 -12.36 -38.51
C HIS A 318 23.38 -11.06 -37.68
N ASP A 319 24.30 -10.17 -37.99
CA ASP A 319 24.79 -9.09 -37.13
C ASP A 319 23.67 -8.21 -36.49
N HIS A 320 22.65 -7.82 -37.24
CA HIS A 320 21.60 -6.93 -36.70
C HIS A 320 20.68 -7.60 -35.67
N LYS A 321 20.27 -8.85 -35.92
CA LYS A 321 19.46 -9.64 -34.96
C LYS A 321 20.26 -10.10 -33.74
N HIS A 322 21.56 -10.27 -33.91
CA HIS A 322 22.42 -10.67 -32.81
C HIS A 322 22.54 -9.58 -31.76
N GLU A 323 22.69 -8.32 -32.18
CA GLU A 323 22.86 -7.17 -31.30
C GLU A 323 21.61 -6.90 -30.46
N GLU A 324 20.43 -7.00 -31.08
CA GLU A 324 19.13 -6.90 -30.40
C GLU A 324 18.91 -8.04 -29.38
N MET A 325 19.21 -9.27 -29.78
CA MET A 325 19.09 -10.45 -28.90
C MET A 325 20.14 -10.44 -27.76
N ALA A 326 21.35 -9.96 -28.04
CA ALA A 326 22.41 -9.84 -27.05
C ALA A 326 22.10 -8.77 -26.01
N THR A 327 21.53 -7.64 -26.44
CA THR A 327 21.10 -6.59 -25.50
C THR A 327 19.95 -7.04 -24.63
N ALA A 328 18.98 -7.77 -25.19
CA ALA A 328 17.87 -8.36 -24.43
C ALA A 328 18.37 -9.39 -23.40
N ALA A 329 19.27 -10.29 -23.83
CA ALA A 329 19.86 -11.29 -22.95
C ALA A 329 20.71 -10.66 -21.84
N ALA A 330 21.47 -9.61 -22.16
CA ALA A 330 22.25 -8.88 -21.18
C ALA A 330 21.34 -8.18 -20.14
N LYS A 331 20.21 -7.62 -20.58
CA LYS A 331 19.23 -7.03 -19.68
C LYS A 331 18.64 -8.09 -18.74
N ASN A 332 18.16 -9.22 -19.28
CA ASN A 332 17.59 -10.29 -18.48
C ASN A 332 18.58 -10.85 -17.46
N LEU A 333 19.86 -10.95 -17.86
CA LEU A 333 20.94 -11.37 -16.97
C LEU A 333 21.12 -10.35 -15.83
N LEU A 334 21.21 -9.06 -16.18
CA LEU A 334 21.36 -7.99 -15.20
C LEU A 334 20.18 -7.92 -14.22
N ASP A 335 18.96 -8.11 -14.73
CA ASP A 335 17.76 -8.10 -13.90
C ASP A 335 17.73 -9.32 -12.97
N ALA A 336 18.13 -10.50 -13.45
CA ALA A 336 18.28 -11.70 -12.64
C ALA A 336 19.39 -11.56 -11.58
N GLU A 337 20.53 -10.92 -11.92
CA GLU A 337 21.61 -10.62 -10.98
C GLU A 337 21.14 -9.67 -9.87
N LYS A 338 20.43 -8.59 -10.26
CA LYS A 338 19.87 -7.65 -9.30
C LYS A 338 18.86 -8.32 -8.37
N TYR A 339 17.98 -9.15 -8.92
CA TYR A 339 17.00 -9.89 -8.13
C TYR A 339 17.66 -10.84 -7.15
N LEU A 340 18.66 -11.59 -7.59
CA LEU A 340 19.44 -12.47 -6.71
C LEU A 340 20.13 -11.67 -5.60
N SER A 341 20.74 -10.52 -5.96
CA SER A 341 21.37 -9.62 -4.98
C SER A 341 20.36 -9.10 -3.95
N THR A 342 19.15 -8.74 -4.39
CA THR A 342 18.09 -8.28 -3.48
C THR A 342 17.72 -9.39 -2.50
N LEU A 343 17.43 -10.61 -3.00
CA LEU A 343 17.10 -11.75 -2.16
C LEU A 343 18.24 -12.11 -1.18
N THR A 344 19.49 -11.95 -1.64
CA THR A 344 20.65 -12.19 -0.79
C THR A 344 20.73 -11.15 0.33
N ASN A 345 20.48 -9.88 0.01
CA ASN A 345 20.43 -8.82 1.00
C ASN A 345 19.28 -9.02 1.99
N ASP A 346 18.09 -9.38 1.48
CA ASP A 346 16.92 -9.64 2.32
C ASP A 346 17.17 -10.83 3.25
N LEU A 347 17.82 -11.91 2.74
CA LEU A 347 18.23 -13.03 3.55
C LEU A 347 19.26 -12.62 4.61
N GLN A 348 20.21 -11.76 4.23
CA GLN A 348 21.22 -11.24 5.17
C GLN A 348 20.55 -10.43 6.29
N VAL A 349 19.58 -9.58 5.96
CA VAL A 349 18.80 -8.83 6.97
C VAL A 349 18.14 -9.78 7.96
N ILE A 350 17.49 -10.84 7.49
CA ILE A 350 16.87 -11.84 8.37
C ILE A 350 17.91 -12.59 9.22
N VAL A 351 19.05 -12.89 8.64
CA VAL A 351 20.16 -13.55 9.37
C VAL A 351 20.74 -12.61 10.42
N ASP A 352 20.90 -11.33 10.08
CA ASP A 352 21.41 -10.31 11.01
C ASP A 352 20.38 -10.05 12.13
N GLU A 353 19.09 -10.00 11.82
CA GLU A 353 18.03 -9.91 12.82
C GLU A 353 18.02 -11.14 13.75
N LEU A 354 18.18 -12.34 13.20
CA LEU A 354 18.36 -13.56 14.01
C LEU A 354 19.62 -13.49 14.86
N GLY A 355 20.71 -12.95 14.30
CA GLY A 355 21.98 -12.72 14.99
C GLY A 355 21.87 -11.71 16.12
N THR A 356 21.06 -10.64 15.93
CA THR A 356 20.84 -9.64 16.98
C THR A 356 20.02 -10.17 18.15
N ILE A 357 19.08 -11.12 17.89
CA ILE A 357 18.32 -11.76 18.97
C ILE A 357 19.20 -12.77 19.71
N GLY A 358 20.15 -13.39 19.00
CA GLY A 358 21.07 -14.36 19.56
C GLY A 358 20.43 -15.67 20.01
N GLU A 359 21.17 -16.46 20.74
CA GLU A 359 20.62 -17.67 21.38
C GLU A 359 19.76 -17.28 22.57
N LEU A 360 18.54 -17.76 22.57
CA LEU A 360 17.65 -17.56 23.70
C LEU A 360 18.27 -18.21 24.96
N PRO A 361 18.33 -17.48 26.05
CA PRO A 361 18.66 -18.09 27.33
C PRO A 361 17.66 -19.21 27.65
N LYS A 362 17.99 -20.01 28.66
CA LYS A 362 17.04 -21.01 29.14
C LYS A 362 15.74 -20.30 29.52
N ARG A 363 14.61 -20.90 29.10
CA ARG A 363 13.28 -20.38 29.41
C ARG A 363 13.15 -20.16 30.91
N PRO A 364 12.82 -18.95 31.35
CA PRO A 364 12.59 -18.69 32.77
C PRO A 364 11.54 -19.65 33.35
N LEU A 365 11.82 -20.17 34.51
CA LEU A 365 10.88 -21.00 35.26
C LEU A 365 10.19 -20.11 36.27
N THR A 366 8.87 -20.07 36.22
CA THR A 366 8.01 -19.38 37.19
C THR A 366 7.52 -20.36 38.24
N PHE A 367 7.37 -19.92 39.47
CA PHE A 367 6.79 -20.69 40.56
C PHE A 367 5.26 -20.74 40.43
N TYR A 368 4.65 -19.63 39.95
CA TYR A 368 3.23 -19.53 39.67
C TYR A 368 2.97 -19.71 38.17
N ASP A 369 1.78 -20.27 37.85
CA ASP A 369 1.38 -20.47 36.43
C ASP A 369 1.07 -19.15 35.74
N THR A 370 0.61 -18.14 36.49
CA THR A 370 0.25 -16.83 35.93
C THR A 370 0.73 -15.67 36.79
N GLU A 371 1.00 -14.51 36.15
CA GLU A 371 1.28 -13.24 36.82
C GLU A 371 0.16 -12.82 37.80
N ALA A 372 -1.11 -13.24 37.50
CA ALA A 372 -2.24 -12.98 38.35
C ALA A 372 -2.20 -13.77 39.65
N GLU A 373 -1.64 -14.98 39.67
CA GLU A 373 -1.44 -15.79 40.85
C GLU A 373 -0.35 -15.23 41.78
N ALA A 374 0.74 -14.71 41.18
CA ALA A 374 1.78 -14.01 41.93
C ALA A 374 1.24 -12.73 42.60
N LEU A 375 0.36 -12.00 41.89
CA LEU A 375 -0.39 -10.86 42.47
C LEU A 375 -1.38 -11.28 43.53
N GLY A 376 -2.04 -12.46 43.37
CA GLY A 376 -2.90 -13.04 44.37
C GLY A 376 -2.18 -13.35 45.69
N HIS A 377 -0.92 -13.79 45.61
CA HIS A 377 -0.09 -14.02 46.80
C HIS A 377 0.25 -12.70 47.52
N LYS A 378 0.59 -11.63 46.77
CA LYS A 378 0.80 -10.27 47.30
C LYS A 378 -0.46 -9.76 48.04
N ASN A 379 -1.63 -9.99 47.40
CA ASN A 379 -2.92 -9.65 48.03
C ASN A 379 -3.19 -10.45 49.31
N ASN A 380 -2.76 -11.72 49.36
CA ASN A 380 -2.87 -12.56 50.56
C ASN A 380 -1.96 -12.02 51.69
N LEU A 381 -0.74 -11.54 51.34
CA LEU A 381 0.16 -10.90 52.27
C LEU A 381 -0.47 -9.61 52.83
N THR A 382 -1.00 -8.74 51.98
CA THR A 382 -1.72 -7.52 52.37
C THR A 382 -2.98 -7.82 53.21
N ASN A 383 -3.66 -8.96 52.91
CA ASN A 383 -4.82 -9.39 53.70
C ASN A 383 -4.41 -9.90 55.11
N LEU A 384 -3.22 -10.51 55.21
CA LEU A 384 -2.68 -10.91 56.52
C LEU A 384 -2.23 -9.72 57.39
N GLU A 385 -1.66 -8.65 56.74
CA GLU A 385 -1.38 -7.39 57.41
C GLU A 385 -2.64 -6.73 57.96
N LYS A 386 -3.73 -6.77 57.21
CA LYS A 386 -5.06 -6.32 57.69
C LYS A 386 -5.58 -7.14 58.87
N ALA A 387 -5.43 -8.45 58.83
CA ALA A 387 -5.84 -9.32 59.95
C ALA A 387 -5.02 -9.06 61.22
N LEU A 388 -3.76 -8.65 61.08
CA LEU A 388 -2.91 -8.22 62.19
C LEU A 388 -3.44 -6.93 62.85
N VAL A 389 -3.86 -5.96 62.05
CA VAL A 389 -4.43 -4.69 62.50
C VAL A 389 -5.78 -4.90 63.17
N GLU A 390 -6.68 -5.71 62.57
CA GLU A 390 -8.01 -5.99 63.10
C GLU A 390 -7.94 -6.66 64.50
N LYS A 391 -6.94 -7.51 64.73
CA LYS A 391 -6.74 -8.13 66.03
C LYS A 391 -6.14 -7.18 67.10
N ALA A 392 -5.44 -6.15 66.65
CA ALA A 392 -4.89 -5.15 67.54
C ALA A 392 -5.94 -4.14 68.05
N GLU A 393 -7.12 -4.14 67.44
CA GLU A 393 -8.13 -3.10 67.58
C GLU A 393 -8.93 -3.12 68.89
N GLU A 394 -8.85 -4.16 69.71
CA GLU A 394 -9.85 -4.28 70.78
C GLU A 394 -9.78 -3.17 71.86
N LYS A 395 -8.77 -2.29 71.91
CA LYS A 395 -8.72 -1.19 72.92
C LYS A 395 -7.79 -0.01 72.58
N ASN A 396 -7.52 0.27 71.37
CA ASN A 396 -6.58 1.34 70.98
C ASN A 396 -7.31 2.65 70.60
N PRO A 397 -6.95 3.84 71.12
CA PRO A 397 -7.64 5.10 70.78
C PRO A 397 -7.45 5.53 69.32
N TYR A 398 -6.56 4.86 68.56
CA TYR A 398 -6.35 5.11 67.13
C TYR A 398 -7.09 4.11 66.25
N ALA A 399 -7.78 3.11 66.79
CA ALA A 399 -8.41 2.02 66.03
C ALA A 399 -9.46 2.55 65.06
N GLU A 400 -10.34 3.47 65.49
CA GLU A 400 -11.34 4.07 64.61
C GLU A 400 -10.73 4.85 63.45
N GLN A 401 -9.64 5.59 63.67
CA GLN A 401 -8.98 6.34 62.61
C GLN A 401 -8.23 5.42 61.64
N ILE A 402 -7.64 4.34 62.15
CA ILE A 402 -7.00 3.30 61.34
C ILE A 402 -8.06 2.57 60.50
N ASP A 403 -9.20 2.25 61.13
CA ASP A 403 -10.29 1.56 60.47
C ASP A 403 -10.92 2.44 59.38
N GLU A 404 -11.12 3.73 59.67
CA GLU A 404 -11.64 4.70 58.71
C GLU A 404 -10.71 4.90 57.52
N LEU A 405 -9.41 4.92 57.71
CA LEU A 405 -8.42 5.03 56.62
C LEU A 405 -8.24 3.69 55.88
N THR A 406 -8.39 2.56 56.56
CA THR A 406 -8.26 1.23 55.96
C THR A 406 -9.50 0.88 55.13
N SER A 407 -10.69 1.34 55.61
CA SER A 407 -11.94 1.13 54.89
C SER A 407 -12.08 2.05 53.65
N THR A 408 -11.35 3.17 53.64
CA THR A 408 -11.64 4.23 52.69
C THR A 408 -10.88 4.08 51.38
N ALA A 409 -10.05 3.08 51.14
CA ALA A 409 -9.57 3.06 49.78
C ALA A 409 -8.29 2.31 49.40
N ILE A 410 -8.25 1.07 49.56
CA ILE A 410 -7.42 0.34 48.60
C ILE A 410 -8.32 0.04 47.38
N GLN A 411 -8.22 0.88 46.36
CA GLN A 411 -8.88 0.62 45.11
C GLN A 411 -8.21 -0.58 44.45
N GLU A 412 -9.02 -1.58 44.06
CA GLU A 412 -8.50 -2.69 43.26
C GLU A 412 -8.04 -2.17 41.89
N ILE A 413 -6.85 -2.61 41.49
CA ILE A 413 -6.32 -2.29 40.16
C ILE A 413 -6.87 -3.33 39.19
N ASP A 414 -7.69 -2.89 38.24
CA ASP A 414 -8.16 -3.75 37.15
C ASP A 414 -7.07 -3.89 36.07
N TRP A 415 -6.31 -4.97 36.21
CA TRP A 415 -5.29 -5.34 35.22
C TRP A 415 -5.87 -5.92 33.92
N LEU A 416 -7.17 -6.27 33.90
CA LEU A 416 -7.79 -6.89 32.75
C LEU A 416 -7.83 -5.92 31.55
N ILE A 417 -8.13 -4.66 31.82
CA ILE A 417 -8.22 -3.61 30.79
C ILE A 417 -6.86 -3.40 30.12
N ILE A 418 -5.81 -3.17 30.92
CA ILE A 418 -4.46 -2.91 30.38
C ILE A 418 -3.89 -4.13 29.65
N ASN A 419 -4.12 -5.33 30.20
CA ASN A 419 -3.71 -6.58 29.55
C ASN A 419 -4.43 -6.79 28.20
N THR A 420 -5.71 -6.45 28.15
CA THR A 420 -6.51 -6.53 26.92
C THR A 420 -6.03 -5.54 25.88
N LEU A 421 -5.82 -4.29 26.28
CA LEU A 421 -5.28 -3.23 25.40
C LEU A 421 -3.88 -3.57 24.90
N THR A 422 -3.04 -4.13 25.77
CA THR A 422 -1.68 -4.55 25.38
C THR A 422 -1.73 -5.69 24.36
N LYS A 423 -2.55 -6.70 24.57
CA LYS A 423 -2.75 -7.77 23.58
C LYS A 423 -3.30 -7.23 22.27
N TYR A 424 -4.23 -6.28 22.35
CA TYR A 424 -4.78 -5.64 21.15
C TYR A 424 -3.71 -4.84 20.39
N LYS A 425 -2.89 -4.05 21.09
CA LYS A 425 -1.74 -3.34 20.52
C LYS A 425 -0.76 -4.31 19.85
N ASP A 426 -0.39 -5.39 20.54
CA ASP A 426 0.55 -6.38 20.01
C ASP A 426 -0.02 -7.05 18.75
N HIS A 427 -1.32 -7.30 18.72
CA HIS A 427 -2.01 -7.81 17.53
C HIS A 427 -2.01 -6.78 16.39
N GLN A 428 -2.29 -5.51 16.69
CA GLN A 428 -2.23 -4.42 15.70
C GLN A 428 -0.80 -4.25 15.16
N GLU A 429 0.22 -4.28 16.00
CA GLU A 429 1.63 -4.17 15.60
C GLU A 429 2.06 -5.38 14.76
N PHE A 430 1.57 -6.58 15.07
CA PHE A 430 1.77 -7.77 14.24
C PHE A 430 1.12 -7.60 12.87
N LEU A 431 -0.13 -7.13 12.81
CA LEU A 431 -0.82 -6.84 11.54
C LEU A 431 -0.09 -5.75 10.74
N LEU A 432 0.38 -4.68 11.40
CA LEU A 432 1.15 -3.63 10.76
C LEU A 432 2.42 -4.20 10.12
N LYS A 433 3.12 -5.06 10.83
CA LYS A 433 4.31 -5.75 10.31
C LYS A 433 3.98 -6.59 9.08
N LEU A 434 2.84 -7.29 9.09
CA LEU A 434 2.38 -8.06 7.93
C LEU A 434 2.06 -7.17 6.72
N LEU A 435 1.48 -5.98 6.95
CA LEU A 435 1.12 -5.04 5.88
C LEU A 435 2.33 -4.31 5.31
N THR A 436 3.32 -3.99 6.15
CA THR A 436 4.48 -3.17 5.75
C THR A 436 5.68 -3.98 5.28
N ASN A 437 5.84 -5.21 5.75
CA ASN A 437 6.95 -6.05 5.36
C ASN A 437 6.80 -6.53 3.91
N LYS A 438 7.82 -6.25 3.08
CA LYS A 438 7.87 -6.66 1.67
C LYS A 438 7.80 -8.18 1.48
N ASP A 439 8.31 -8.94 2.44
CA ASP A 439 8.35 -10.40 2.42
C ASP A 439 7.19 -11.06 3.19
N SER A 440 6.20 -10.29 3.60
CA SER A 440 5.06 -10.83 4.35
C SER A 440 4.27 -11.84 3.53
N PHE A 441 3.74 -12.85 4.21
CA PHE A 441 2.86 -13.85 3.61
C PHE A 441 1.65 -13.22 2.90
N ILE A 442 1.06 -12.18 3.49
CA ILE A 442 -0.11 -11.49 2.92
C ILE A 442 0.27 -10.85 1.59
N ARG A 443 1.38 -10.11 1.55
CA ARG A 443 1.84 -9.45 0.32
C ARG A 443 2.16 -10.47 -0.77
N LYS A 444 2.88 -11.54 -0.43
CA LYS A 444 3.18 -12.63 -1.37
C LYS A 444 1.91 -13.29 -1.91
N LYS A 445 0.93 -13.53 -1.04
CA LYS A 445 -0.34 -14.14 -1.44
C LYS A 445 -1.15 -13.25 -2.38
N ILE A 446 -1.20 -11.93 -2.10
CA ILE A 446 -1.89 -10.97 -2.98
C ILE A 446 -1.19 -10.90 -4.34
N ILE A 447 0.14 -10.81 -4.34
CA ILE A 447 0.93 -10.80 -5.57
C ILE A 447 0.62 -12.07 -6.38
N ASP A 448 0.78 -13.23 -5.80
CA ASP A 448 0.60 -14.53 -6.45
C ASP A 448 -0.79 -14.68 -7.07
N GLN A 449 -1.84 -14.35 -6.32
CA GLN A 449 -3.22 -14.42 -6.81
C GLN A 449 -3.48 -13.44 -7.96
N ASN A 450 -3.09 -12.18 -7.80
CA ASN A 450 -3.37 -11.14 -8.78
C ASN A 450 -2.47 -11.29 -10.02
N LEU A 451 -1.21 -11.74 -9.86
CA LEU A 451 -0.34 -12.06 -10.98
C LEU A 451 -0.86 -13.23 -11.82
N THR A 452 -1.34 -14.27 -11.16
CA THR A 452 -1.96 -15.40 -11.87
C THR A 452 -3.12 -14.93 -12.74
N TYR A 453 -3.98 -14.06 -12.19
CA TYR A 453 -5.08 -13.47 -12.95
C TYR A 453 -4.58 -12.56 -14.08
N LEU A 454 -3.61 -11.69 -13.80
CA LEU A 454 -3.00 -10.81 -14.80
C LEU A 454 -2.41 -11.61 -15.97
N ASN A 455 -1.60 -12.61 -15.68
CA ASN A 455 -0.96 -13.46 -16.70
C ASN A 455 -2.00 -14.19 -17.54
N LYS A 456 -3.06 -14.71 -16.93
CA LYS A 456 -4.18 -15.33 -17.65
C LYS A 456 -4.88 -14.36 -18.60
N ARG A 457 -5.14 -13.12 -18.15
CA ARG A 457 -5.76 -12.08 -19.00
C ARG A 457 -4.82 -11.62 -20.09
N LEU A 458 -3.54 -11.48 -19.78
CA LEU A 458 -2.52 -11.10 -20.75
C LEU A 458 -2.38 -12.13 -21.86
N THR A 459 -2.26 -13.42 -21.53
CA THR A 459 -2.25 -14.52 -22.51
C THR A 459 -3.50 -14.46 -23.40
N TYR A 460 -4.68 -14.29 -22.81
CA TYR A 460 -5.93 -14.18 -23.57
C TYR A 460 -5.89 -13.03 -24.59
N TYR A 461 -5.41 -11.85 -24.22
CA TYR A 461 -5.34 -10.72 -25.16
C TYR A 461 -4.23 -10.86 -26.20
N ILE A 462 -3.10 -11.44 -25.83
CA ILE A 462 -2.00 -11.76 -26.75
C ILE A 462 -2.50 -12.69 -27.86
N ASP A 463 -3.19 -13.76 -27.47
CA ASP A 463 -3.78 -14.71 -28.42
C ASP A 463 -4.84 -14.04 -29.29
N LYS A 464 -5.74 -13.25 -28.71
CA LYS A 464 -6.81 -12.53 -29.45
C LYS A 464 -6.26 -11.52 -30.45
N LEU A 465 -5.14 -10.85 -30.12
CA LEU A 465 -4.48 -9.90 -31.03
C LEU A 465 -3.48 -10.58 -31.99
N GLY A 466 -3.39 -11.91 -31.96
CA GLY A 466 -2.58 -12.69 -32.89
C GLY A 466 -1.08 -12.46 -32.75
N LEU A 467 -0.58 -12.34 -31.51
CA LEU A 467 0.83 -12.24 -31.21
C LEU A 467 1.41 -13.64 -30.94
N PRO A 468 2.55 -14.01 -31.57
CA PRO A 468 3.19 -15.32 -31.35
C PRO A 468 4.07 -15.34 -30.08
N HIS A 469 3.96 -14.33 -29.24
CA HIS A 469 4.81 -14.15 -28.06
C HIS A 469 4.10 -14.65 -26.81
N THR A 470 4.88 -15.15 -25.86
CA THR A 470 4.43 -15.38 -24.49
C THR A 470 5.01 -14.28 -23.62
N VAL A 471 4.16 -13.61 -22.86
CA VAL A 471 4.57 -12.54 -21.94
C VAL A 471 4.05 -12.88 -20.56
N THR A 472 4.95 -12.96 -19.60
CA THR A 472 4.64 -13.41 -18.25
C THR A 472 5.24 -12.48 -17.21
N PHE A 473 4.43 -12.04 -16.26
CA PHE A 473 4.88 -11.37 -15.08
C PHE A 473 5.32 -12.40 -14.03
N GLN A 474 6.53 -12.25 -13.53
CA GLN A 474 7.11 -13.10 -12.49
C GLN A 474 6.78 -12.59 -11.08
N ASN A 475 6.96 -13.44 -10.07
CA ASN A 475 6.64 -13.10 -8.68
C ASN A 475 7.49 -11.95 -8.10
N ASP A 476 8.60 -11.64 -8.72
CA ASP A 476 9.44 -10.48 -8.42
C ASP A 476 8.98 -9.18 -9.11
N LEU A 477 7.85 -9.28 -9.86
CA LEU A 477 7.23 -8.23 -10.67
C LEU A 477 8.02 -7.86 -11.93
N THR A 478 8.96 -8.69 -12.34
CA THR A 478 9.63 -8.56 -13.65
C THR A 478 8.77 -9.16 -14.75
N VAL A 479 9.03 -8.75 -16.00
CA VAL A 479 8.30 -9.23 -17.19
C VAL A 479 9.27 -9.98 -18.08
N GLU A 480 8.89 -11.19 -18.45
CA GLU A 480 9.58 -12.00 -19.43
C GLU A 480 8.77 -12.02 -20.72
N ILE A 481 9.43 -11.77 -21.85
CA ILE A 481 8.87 -11.90 -23.19
C ILE A 481 9.61 -13.04 -23.88
N THR A 482 8.89 -14.05 -24.32
CA THR A 482 9.51 -15.18 -25.03
C THR A 482 8.81 -15.44 -26.35
N GLN A 483 9.55 -15.93 -27.34
CA GLN A 483 9.02 -16.43 -28.59
C GLN A 483 9.73 -17.74 -28.94
N LEU A 484 8.96 -18.79 -29.13
CA LEU A 484 9.48 -20.15 -29.39
C LEU A 484 10.51 -20.62 -28.35
N GLY A 485 10.31 -20.19 -27.09
CA GLY A 485 11.20 -20.54 -25.97
C GLY A 485 12.50 -19.72 -25.88
N GLN A 486 12.63 -18.68 -26.70
CA GLN A 486 13.76 -17.74 -26.63
C GLN A 486 13.31 -16.43 -26.00
N ASP A 487 14.12 -15.90 -25.09
CA ASP A 487 13.88 -14.61 -24.48
C ASP A 487 14.09 -13.49 -25.48
N LEU A 488 13.19 -12.52 -25.47
CA LEU A 488 13.18 -11.34 -26.31
C LEU A 488 13.11 -10.09 -25.45
N ASP A 489 13.75 -9.03 -25.91
CA ASP A 489 13.51 -7.70 -25.38
C ASP A 489 12.33 -7.02 -26.11
N PHE A 490 11.62 -6.16 -25.44
CA PHE A 490 10.55 -5.35 -26.03
C PHE A 490 11.01 -4.58 -27.28
N ASP A 491 12.26 -4.10 -27.27
CA ASP A 491 12.83 -3.35 -28.39
C ASP A 491 13.15 -4.20 -29.64
N ASN A 492 13.17 -5.52 -29.51
CA ASN A 492 13.34 -6.43 -30.64
C ASN A 492 12.06 -6.66 -31.44
N LEU A 493 10.92 -6.27 -30.86
CA LEU A 493 9.62 -6.41 -31.51
C LEU A 493 9.45 -5.38 -32.65
N SER A 494 8.81 -5.78 -33.72
CA SER A 494 8.38 -4.87 -34.77
C SER A 494 7.38 -3.83 -34.22
N ARG A 495 7.22 -2.71 -34.89
CA ARG A 495 6.28 -1.66 -34.46
C ARG A 495 4.85 -2.20 -34.32
N GLY A 496 4.42 -3.07 -35.21
CA GLY A 496 3.09 -3.67 -35.15
C GLY A 496 2.92 -4.63 -33.95
N GLU A 497 3.94 -5.41 -33.64
CA GLU A 497 3.95 -6.29 -32.48
C GLU A 497 3.98 -5.49 -31.18
N ARG A 498 4.80 -4.44 -31.11
CA ARG A 498 4.81 -3.54 -29.93
C ARG A 498 3.45 -2.93 -29.66
N ASN A 499 2.79 -2.40 -30.69
CA ASN A 499 1.48 -1.78 -30.53
C ASN A 499 0.44 -2.80 -30.04
N ARG A 500 0.43 -4.02 -30.61
CA ARG A 500 -0.47 -5.10 -30.17
C ARG A 500 -0.15 -5.55 -28.76
N LEU A 501 1.12 -5.62 -28.38
CA LEU A 501 1.53 -5.97 -27.03
C LEU A 501 1.13 -4.89 -26.01
N ILE A 502 1.32 -3.60 -26.35
CA ILE A 502 0.85 -2.48 -25.50
C ILE A 502 -0.65 -2.58 -25.28
N LEU A 503 -1.43 -2.84 -26.33
CA LEU A 503 -2.87 -3.03 -26.22
C LEU A 503 -3.24 -4.24 -25.37
N SER A 504 -2.59 -5.39 -25.58
CA SER A 504 -2.80 -6.62 -24.80
C SER A 504 -2.57 -6.38 -23.31
N MET A 505 -1.47 -5.72 -22.99
CA MET A 505 -1.12 -5.37 -21.60
C MET A 505 -2.12 -4.39 -21.01
N SER A 506 -2.48 -3.35 -21.74
CA SER A 506 -3.41 -2.33 -21.25
C SER A 506 -4.79 -2.90 -20.98
N PHE A 507 -5.27 -3.82 -21.82
CA PHE A 507 -6.52 -4.52 -21.58
C PHE A 507 -6.42 -5.47 -20.38
N ALA A 508 -5.34 -6.23 -20.26
CA ALA A 508 -5.10 -7.08 -19.09
C ALA A 508 -5.00 -6.28 -17.79
N PHE A 509 -4.29 -5.16 -17.82
CA PHE A 509 -4.19 -4.23 -16.68
C PHE A 509 -5.55 -3.68 -16.29
N ARG A 510 -6.36 -3.30 -17.29
CA ARG A 510 -7.69 -2.80 -17.04
C ARG A 510 -8.60 -3.85 -16.38
N ASP A 511 -8.57 -5.10 -16.84
CA ASP A 511 -9.34 -6.18 -16.21
C ASP A 511 -8.96 -6.43 -14.76
N VAL A 512 -7.65 -6.39 -14.45
CA VAL A 512 -7.16 -6.50 -13.07
C VAL A 512 -7.60 -5.29 -12.24
N TRP A 513 -7.46 -4.09 -12.82
CA TRP A 513 -7.86 -2.85 -12.17
C TRP A 513 -9.34 -2.84 -11.80
N GLU A 514 -10.21 -3.17 -12.76
CA GLU A 514 -11.67 -3.21 -12.56
C GLU A 514 -12.12 -4.27 -11.54
N GLY A 515 -11.28 -5.27 -11.27
CA GLY A 515 -11.50 -6.26 -10.22
C GLY A 515 -11.20 -5.75 -8.80
N LEU A 516 -10.36 -4.74 -8.66
CA LEU A 516 -9.89 -4.21 -7.37
C LEU A 516 -10.39 -2.79 -7.09
N TYR A 517 -10.57 -1.99 -8.12
CA TYR A 517 -10.91 -0.57 -8.06
C TYR A 517 -12.17 -0.28 -8.87
N GLN A 518 -12.59 0.96 -8.84
CA GLN A 518 -13.74 1.40 -9.62
C GLN A 518 -13.42 1.49 -11.12
N SER A 519 -14.27 0.93 -11.95
CA SER A 519 -14.17 1.04 -13.40
C SER A 519 -14.41 2.48 -13.87
N ILE A 520 -13.76 2.85 -14.98
CA ILE A 520 -13.97 4.13 -15.69
C ILE A 520 -14.66 3.85 -17.03
N ASN A 521 -15.69 4.63 -17.36
CA ASN A 521 -16.46 4.46 -18.60
C ASN A 521 -15.74 4.91 -19.88
N LEU A 522 -14.45 5.25 -19.82
CA LEU A 522 -13.67 5.72 -20.97
C LEU A 522 -12.45 4.83 -21.22
N LEU A 523 -12.23 4.52 -22.48
CA LEU A 523 -10.94 4.10 -23.01
C LEU A 523 -10.64 4.91 -24.27
N PHE A 524 -9.51 5.58 -24.28
CA PHE A 524 -9.04 6.37 -25.42
C PHE A 524 -7.85 5.68 -26.05
N ILE A 525 -7.92 5.43 -27.37
CA ILE A 525 -6.84 4.79 -28.13
C ILE A 525 -6.42 5.76 -29.24
N ASP A 526 -5.15 6.18 -29.22
CA ASP A 526 -4.58 7.14 -30.18
C ASP A 526 -3.37 6.52 -30.87
N GLU A 527 -3.44 6.39 -32.21
CA GLU A 527 -2.37 5.88 -33.09
C GLU A 527 -1.87 4.43 -32.81
N LEU A 528 -2.44 3.69 -31.87
CA LEU A 528 -2.06 2.30 -31.57
C LEU A 528 -2.68 1.29 -32.51
N VAL A 529 -3.77 1.65 -33.19
CA VAL A 529 -4.51 0.76 -34.08
C VAL A 529 -4.25 1.16 -35.53
N VAL A 530 -3.65 0.25 -36.30
CA VAL A 530 -3.65 0.35 -37.77
C VAL A 530 -5.01 -0.17 -38.24
N LEU A 531 -5.83 0.68 -38.81
CA LEU A 531 -7.24 0.44 -39.23
C LEU A 531 -7.44 -0.81 -40.07
N GLU A 532 -6.44 -1.29 -40.79
CA GLU A 532 -6.53 -2.50 -41.64
C GLU A 532 -6.84 -3.78 -40.82
N TYR A 533 -6.45 -3.88 -39.59
CA TYR A 533 -6.67 -5.09 -38.78
C TYR A 533 -8.05 -5.14 -38.12
N PHE A 534 -8.64 -3.98 -37.83
CA PHE A 534 -9.98 -3.92 -37.22
C PHE A 534 -11.11 -4.08 -38.29
N LEU A 535 -10.87 -3.60 -39.51
CA LEU A 535 -11.88 -3.69 -40.56
C LEU A 535 -12.02 -5.12 -41.15
N ILE A 536 -10.95 -5.91 -41.20
CA ILE A 536 -10.98 -7.27 -41.76
C ILE A 536 -11.63 -8.28 -40.78
N ARG A 537 -11.60 -8.06 -39.49
CA ARG A 537 -12.26 -8.91 -38.49
C ARG A 537 -13.55 -8.33 -37.92
N SER A 538 -13.88 -7.06 -38.20
CA SER A 538 -15.07 -6.42 -37.62
C SER A 538 -16.38 -6.90 -38.26
N GLU A 539 -16.34 -7.48 -39.45
CA GLU A 539 -17.55 -8.03 -40.05
C GLU A 539 -18.05 -9.32 -39.38
N GLU A 540 -17.16 -10.10 -38.73
CA GLU A 540 -17.54 -11.33 -38.04
C GLU A 540 -17.67 -11.22 -36.50
N HIS A 541 -17.07 -10.23 -35.84
CA HIS A 541 -16.91 -10.23 -34.38
C HIS A 541 -17.28 -8.93 -33.64
N THR A 542 -17.85 -7.91 -34.28
CA THR A 542 -18.28 -6.67 -33.61
C THR A 542 -19.32 -6.92 -32.51
N SER A 543 -20.21 -7.88 -32.69
CA SER A 543 -21.22 -8.24 -31.70
C SER A 543 -20.64 -9.01 -30.49
N GLU A 544 -19.59 -9.82 -30.68
CA GLU A 544 -18.93 -10.56 -29.59
C GLU A 544 -18.01 -9.67 -28.77
N LEU A 545 -17.25 -8.76 -29.37
CA LEU A 545 -16.45 -7.78 -28.67
C LEU A 545 -17.31 -6.82 -27.82
N GLN A 546 -18.45 -6.39 -28.33
CA GLN A 546 -19.39 -5.53 -27.58
C GLN A 546 -20.13 -6.27 -26.46
N SER A 547 -20.40 -7.57 -26.62
CA SER A 547 -21.12 -8.37 -25.62
C SER A 547 -20.24 -8.92 -24.51
N GLN A 548 -18.96 -9.23 -24.79
CA GLN A 548 -18.00 -9.76 -23.82
C GLN A 548 -17.25 -8.66 -23.05
N PHE A 549 -17.07 -7.50 -23.67
CA PHE A 549 -16.59 -6.32 -22.97
C PHE A 549 -17.79 -5.53 -22.45
N ARG A 550 -18.07 -5.57 -21.16
CA ARG A 550 -18.97 -4.60 -20.49
C ARG A 550 -18.37 -3.18 -20.50
N ILE A 551 -17.78 -2.77 -21.62
CA ILE A 551 -16.99 -1.57 -21.75
C ILE A 551 -17.76 -0.64 -22.70
N SER A 552 -18.32 0.42 -22.15
CA SER A 552 -18.80 1.55 -22.94
C SER A 552 -17.59 2.38 -23.39
N TYR A 553 -17.15 2.21 -24.62
CA TYR A 553 -16.04 2.99 -25.18
C TYR A 553 -16.56 4.18 -25.98
N ALA A 554 -15.92 5.32 -25.78
CA ALA A 554 -16.15 6.50 -26.60
C ALA A 554 -14.82 6.98 -27.22
N VAL A 555 -14.72 6.92 -28.54
CA VAL A 555 -13.68 7.57 -29.34
C VAL A 555 -14.36 8.70 -30.13
N PHE A 556 -13.88 9.94 -30.09
CA PHE A 556 -14.60 11.13 -30.56
C PHE A 556 -14.14 11.70 -31.91
N CYS A 557 -15.06 12.26 -32.69
CA CYS A 557 -14.78 13.04 -33.91
C CYS A 557 -14.95 14.55 -33.67
N LEU A 558 -13.94 15.34 -34.07
CA LEU A 558 -14.03 16.79 -34.12
C LEU A 558 -13.86 17.30 -35.55
N LYS A 559 -14.85 18.06 -36.04
CA LYS A 559 -14.67 18.91 -37.20
C LYS A 559 -14.15 20.28 -36.72
N LYS A 560 -13.01 20.70 -37.22
CA LYS A 560 -12.54 22.05 -37.03
C LYS A 560 -13.27 22.95 -38.06
N LYS A 561 -14.04 23.93 -37.56
CA LYS A 561 -14.48 25.08 -38.38
C LYS A 561 -13.48 26.19 -38.28
#